data_e2b39b3eaa8478c42655cdd98077910a
#
_entry.id   e2b39b3eaa8478c42655cdd98077910a
#
_cell.length_a   1.000
_cell.length_b   1.000
_cell.length_c   1.000
_cell.angle_alpha   90.00
_cell.angle_beta   90.00
_cell.angle_gamma   90.00
#
_symmetry.space_group_name_H-M   'P 1'
#
loop_
_entity.id
_entity.type
_entity.pdbx_description
1 polymer ?
#
loop_
_entity_poly.entity_id
_entity_poly.type
_entity_poly.pdbx_seq_one_letter_code
_entity_poly.pdbx_strand_id
1 'polypeptide(L)'
;GFSMYNPIGALEGMAAQRTAEARGGERLVNELLPASLAEAKDNGMTERDVYEATEYYKTPRGQQPGGATRMLFSHAQKTLAWDAFSFAETLMTQPVMAVIGQKVGAFGAYRDGMEIYGRAVASKDRQLVELEDWSHYDLYDKSEPVGLAMAQIVPFFKEHVG
;
A
#
# COMPACT_ATOMS: atom_id res chain seq x y z
N GLY A 1 5.20 -1.25 -2.64
CA GLY A 1 6.28 -1.86 -2.90
C GLY A 1 7.02 -2.88 -2.12
N PHE A 2 7.60 -3.81 -2.84
CA PHE A 2 8.46 -4.86 -2.31
C PHE A 2 9.96 -4.48 -2.32
N SER A 3 10.27 -3.20 -2.18
CA SER A 3 11.66 -2.71 -2.23
C SER A 3 12.55 -3.22 -1.08
N MET A 4 11.95 -3.78 -0.03
CA MET A 4 12.68 -4.35 1.12
C MET A 4 13.23 -5.76 0.86
N TYR A 5 12.83 -6.42 -0.22
CA TYR A 5 13.17 -7.81 -0.49
C TYR A 5 13.97 -7.96 -1.78
N ASN A 6 14.82 -8.98 -1.85
CA ASN A 6 15.38 -9.42 -3.12
C ASN A 6 14.23 -9.96 -4.02
N PRO A 7 13.76 -9.22 -5.03
CA PRO A 7 12.61 -9.63 -5.81
C PRO A 7 12.86 -10.91 -6.61
N ILE A 8 14.07 -11.13 -7.05
CA ILE A 8 14.43 -12.35 -7.81
C ILE A 8 14.37 -13.57 -6.92
N GLY A 9 15.03 -13.54 -5.75
CA GLY A 9 14.96 -14.66 -4.81
C GLY A 9 13.53 -14.93 -4.32
N ALA A 10 12.72 -13.88 -4.13
CA ALA A 10 11.31 -14.03 -3.80
C ALA A 10 10.52 -14.72 -4.92
N LEU A 11 10.71 -14.32 -6.18
CA LEU A 11 10.07 -14.97 -7.34
C LEU A 11 10.47 -16.43 -7.48
N GLU A 12 11.76 -16.76 -7.31
CA GLU A 12 12.25 -18.14 -7.34
C GLU A 12 11.60 -19.01 -6.25
N GLY A 13 11.54 -18.50 -5.01
CA GLY A 13 10.87 -19.16 -3.91
C GLY A 13 9.38 -19.41 -4.16
N MET A 14 8.67 -18.41 -4.69
CA MET A 14 7.25 -18.52 -5.04
C MET A 14 7.02 -19.51 -6.18
N ALA A 15 7.90 -19.56 -7.19
CA ALA A 15 7.83 -20.50 -8.29
C ALA A 15 8.07 -21.95 -7.80
N ALA A 16 9.04 -22.16 -6.93
CA ALA A 16 9.30 -23.45 -6.29
C ALA A 16 8.08 -23.91 -5.47
N GLN A 17 7.49 -23.04 -4.66
CA GLN A 17 6.28 -23.34 -3.88
C GLN A 17 5.08 -23.71 -4.78
N ARG A 18 4.82 -22.93 -5.84
CA ARG A 18 3.78 -23.28 -6.82
C ARG A 18 3.97 -24.67 -7.44
N THR A 19 5.22 -24.99 -7.75
CA THR A 19 5.55 -26.31 -8.31
C THR A 19 5.30 -27.41 -7.29
N ALA A 20 5.65 -27.21 -6.03
CA ALA A 20 5.37 -28.14 -4.94
C ALA A 20 3.85 -28.34 -4.75
N GLU A 21 3.08 -27.25 -4.70
CA GLU A 21 1.61 -27.30 -4.60
C GLU A 21 0.96 -28.04 -5.78
N ALA A 22 1.43 -27.82 -7.01
CA ALA A 22 0.94 -28.51 -8.19
C ALA A 22 1.22 -30.03 -8.17
N ARG A 23 2.21 -30.45 -7.38
CA ARG A 23 2.55 -31.86 -7.13
C ARG A 23 1.90 -32.47 -5.90
N GLY A 24 0.94 -31.76 -5.28
CA GLY A 24 0.22 -32.20 -4.09
C GLY A 24 0.88 -31.83 -2.77
N GLY A 25 1.89 -30.94 -2.77
CA GLY A 25 2.50 -30.39 -1.57
C GLY A 25 1.58 -29.43 -0.82
N GLU A 26 1.91 -29.17 0.42
CA GLU A 26 1.16 -28.27 1.29
C GLU A 26 1.23 -26.81 0.81
N ARG A 27 0.14 -26.07 1.04
CA ARG A 27 0.07 -24.63 0.76
C ARG A 27 0.76 -23.84 1.88
N LEU A 28 1.69 -22.96 1.49
CA LEU A 28 2.33 -22.06 2.42
C LEU A 28 1.55 -20.75 2.53
N VAL A 29 1.15 -20.41 3.77
CA VAL A 29 0.49 -19.15 4.10
C VAL A 29 1.50 -18.22 4.77
N ASN A 30 1.65 -17.01 4.23
CA ASN A 30 2.44 -15.96 4.86
C ASN A 30 1.57 -15.04 5.69
N GLU A 31 2.00 -14.78 6.92
CA GLU A 31 1.51 -13.65 7.70
C GLU A 31 2.19 -12.36 7.19
N LEU A 32 1.39 -11.36 6.85
CA LEU A 32 1.89 -10.10 6.29
C LEU A 32 2.28 -9.09 7.37
N LEU A 33 1.72 -9.26 8.57
CA LEU A 33 1.95 -8.41 9.74
C LEU A 33 2.13 -9.29 10.98
N PRO A 34 2.84 -8.79 12.01
CA PRO A 34 2.84 -9.40 13.33
C PRO A 34 1.42 -9.57 13.89
N ALA A 35 1.21 -10.56 14.73
CA ALA A 35 -0.10 -10.78 15.35
C ALA A 35 -0.49 -9.68 16.34
N SER A 36 0.50 -8.93 16.87
CA SER A 36 0.30 -7.83 17.81
C SER A 36 1.47 -6.84 17.79
N LEU A 37 1.25 -5.65 18.38
CA LEU A 37 2.33 -4.68 18.60
C LEU A 37 3.43 -5.21 19.56
N ALA A 38 3.05 -6.06 20.52
CA ALA A 38 4.01 -6.70 21.40
C ALA A 38 4.94 -7.62 20.61
N GLU A 39 4.40 -8.47 19.75
CA GLU A 39 5.20 -9.33 18.86
C GLU A 39 6.09 -8.52 17.90
N ALA A 40 5.59 -7.45 17.34
CA ALA A 40 6.39 -6.56 16.49
C ALA A 40 7.63 -6.03 17.25
N LYS A 41 7.42 -5.61 18.49
CA LYS A 41 8.49 -5.13 19.37
C LYS A 41 9.48 -6.23 19.75
N ASP A 42 8.98 -7.39 20.15
CA ASP A 42 9.81 -8.53 20.57
C ASP A 42 10.70 -9.04 19.41
N ASN A 43 10.19 -8.95 18.18
CA ASN A 43 10.92 -9.27 16.97
C ASN A 43 11.86 -8.13 16.48
N GLY A 44 11.99 -7.04 17.24
CA GLY A 44 12.85 -5.91 16.89
C GLY A 44 12.44 -5.16 15.64
N MET A 45 11.16 -5.25 15.25
CA MET A 45 10.64 -4.53 14.09
C MET A 45 10.49 -3.05 14.45
N THR A 46 11.21 -2.17 13.73
CA THR A 46 11.22 -0.72 13.99
C THR A 46 10.61 0.10 12.86
N GLU A 47 10.23 -0.55 11.77
CA GLU A 47 9.64 0.10 10.61
C GLU A 47 8.28 0.70 10.92
N ARG A 48 8.10 1.99 10.58
CA ARG A 48 6.84 2.71 10.83
C ARG A 48 5.63 1.99 10.27
N ASP A 49 5.66 1.64 8.99
CA ASP A 49 4.51 1.01 8.34
C ASP A 49 4.12 -0.32 8.97
N VAL A 50 5.11 -1.12 9.46
CA VAL A 50 4.81 -2.36 10.16
C VAL A 50 4.07 -2.09 11.46
N TYR A 51 4.53 -1.09 12.23
CA TYR A 51 3.87 -0.71 13.49
C TYR A 51 2.47 -0.16 13.27
N GLU A 52 2.33 0.84 12.40
CA GLU A 52 1.06 1.51 12.14
C GLU A 52 0.05 0.56 11.47
N ALA A 53 0.51 -0.30 10.54
CA ALA A 53 -0.33 -1.36 9.97
C ALA A 53 -0.79 -2.37 11.03
N THR A 54 0.13 -2.80 11.91
CA THR A 54 -0.22 -3.73 12.99
C THR A 54 -1.20 -3.08 13.96
N GLU A 55 -0.97 -1.81 14.33
CA GLU A 55 -1.90 -1.05 15.16
C GLU A 55 -3.28 -0.96 14.52
N TYR A 56 -3.35 -0.64 13.22
CA TYR A 56 -4.62 -0.53 12.52
C TYR A 56 -5.32 -1.89 12.39
N TYR A 57 -4.67 -2.87 11.78
CA TYR A 57 -5.32 -4.13 11.39
C TYR A 57 -5.44 -5.17 12.51
N LYS A 58 -4.68 -5.06 13.61
CA LYS A 58 -4.64 -6.04 14.70
C LYS A 58 -5.22 -5.51 16.02
N THR A 59 -5.80 -4.32 16.02
CA THR A 59 -6.47 -3.73 17.19
C THR A 59 -7.89 -3.30 16.85
N PRO A 60 -8.73 -2.96 17.85
CA PRO A 60 -10.09 -2.44 17.61
C PRO A 60 -10.17 -1.20 16.74
N ARG A 61 -9.03 -0.54 16.45
CA ARG A 61 -8.96 0.62 15.58
C ARG A 61 -9.51 0.32 14.17
N GLY A 62 -9.10 -0.77 13.54
CA GLY A 62 -9.53 -1.15 12.19
C GLY A 62 -9.62 -2.66 11.95
N GLN A 63 -9.52 -3.46 13.01
CA GLN A 63 -9.61 -4.91 12.90
C GLN A 63 -11.00 -5.35 12.42
N GLN A 64 -11.03 -6.23 11.43
CA GLN A 64 -12.25 -6.80 10.89
C GLN A 64 -12.17 -8.34 10.86
N PRO A 65 -13.29 -9.06 11.00
CA PRO A 65 -13.30 -10.53 10.97
C PRO A 65 -12.72 -11.14 9.70
N GLY A 66 -12.91 -10.47 8.55
CA GLY A 66 -12.34 -10.89 7.26
C GLY A 66 -10.93 -10.37 6.98
N GLY A 67 -10.39 -9.48 7.82
CA GLY A 67 -9.09 -8.82 7.64
C GLY A 67 -7.93 -9.66 8.17
N ALA A 68 -7.72 -10.87 7.63
CA ALA A 68 -6.75 -11.82 8.16
C ALA A 68 -5.28 -11.40 8.01
N THR A 69 -4.96 -10.38 7.18
CA THR A 69 -3.59 -9.90 6.89
C THR A 69 -2.60 -11.03 6.56
N ARG A 70 -3.07 -12.02 5.82
CA ARG A 70 -2.28 -13.17 5.37
C ARG A 70 -2.62 -13.55 3.94
N MET A 71 -1.69 -14.19 3.26
CA MET A 71 -1.86 -14.61 1.88
C MET A 71 -1.14 -15.92 1.61
N LEU A 72 -1.58 -16.63 0.56
CA LEU A 72 -0.81 -17.76 0.04
C LEU A 72 0.50 -17.25 -0.59
N PHE A 73 1.62 -17.80 -0.13
CA PHE A 73 2.95 -17.38 -0.61
C PHE A 73 3.09 -17.49 -2.13
N SER A 74 2.61 -18.60 -2.71
CA SER A 74 2.63 -18.84 -4.14
C SER A 74 1.83 -17.81 -4.97
N HIS A 75 0.85 -17.12 -4.36
CA HIS A 75 0.04 -16.11 -5.04
C HIS A 75 0.71 -14.74 -5.13
N ALA A 76 1.68 -14.45 -4.27
CA ALA A 76 2.39 -13.17 -4.25
C ALA A 76 3.19 -12.89 -5.54
N GLN A 77 3.50 -13.92 -6.32
CA GLN A 77 4.16 -13.78 -7.62
C GLN A 77 3.40 -12.84 -8.57
N LYS A 78 2.08 -12.91 -8.60
CA LYS A 78 1.25 -12.05 -9.45
C LYS A 78 1.34 -10.58 -9.04
N THR A 79 1.43 -10.32 -7.74
CA THR A 79 1.57 -8.97 -7.20
C THR A 79 2.93 -8.35 -7.58
N LEU A 80 4.01 -9.15 -7.58
CA LEU A 80 5.33 -8.68 -8.00
C LEU A 80 5.45 -8.42 -9.50
N ALA A 81 4.71 -9.17 -10.31
CA ALA A 81 4.74 -9.05 -11.76
C ALA A 81 3.76 -8.01 -12.32
N TRP A 82 2.86 -7.49 -11.49
CA TRP A 82 1.84 -6.55 -11.93
C TRP A 82 2.28 -5.09 -11.69
N ASP A 83 2.21 -4.29 -12.75
CA ASP A 83 2.39 -2.85 -12.69
C ASP A 83 1.03 -2.16 -12.87
N ALA A 84 0.50 -1.62 -11.78
CA ALA A 84 -0.77 -0.87 -11.75
C ALA A 84 -0.72 0.42 -12.58
N PHE A 85 0.47 0.94 -12.83
CA PHE A 85 0.69 2.20 -13.54
C PHE A 85 1.05 2.00 -15.02
N SER A 86 0.95 0.77 -15.52
CA SER A 86 1.20 0.48 -16.95
C SER A 86 0.40 1.43 -17.84
N PHE A 87 1.09 2.10 -18.75
CA PHE A 87 0.53 3.09 -19.69
C PHE A 87 -0.09 4.34 -19.04
N ALA A 88 0.19 4.65 -17.77
CA ALA A 88 -0.35 5.83 -17.08
C ALA A 88 -0.05 7.12 -17.85
N GLU A 89 1.15 7.24 -18.43
CA GLU A 89 1.59 8.40 -19.21
C GLU A 89 0.72 8.69 -20.44
N THR A 90 0.02 7.67 -20.93
CA THR A 90 -0.79 7.79 -22.16
C THR A 90 -2.28 7.75 -21.86
N LEU A 91 -2.69 6.90 -20.91
CA LEU A 91 -4.11 6.62 -20.69
C LEU A 91 -4.74 7.48 -19.60
N MET A 92 -3.96 8.06 -18.68
CA MET A 92 -4.49 8.92 -17.62
C MET A 92 -4.69 10.36 -18.14
N THR A 93 -5.74 10.56 -18.93
CA THR A 93 -6.09 11.86 -19.54
C THR A 93 -7.07 12.68 -18.71
N GLN A 94 -7.78 12.04 -17.75
CA GLN A 94 -8.69 12.69 -16.82
C GLN A 94 -7.92 13.52 -15.77
N PRO A 95 -8.58 14.47 -15.08
CA PRO A 95 -8.01 15.12 -13.91
C PRO A 95 -7.60 14.12 -12.85
N VAL A 96 -6.43 14.33 -12.25
CA VAL A 96 -5.83 13.44 -11.25
C VAL A 96 -5.37 14.24 -10.03
N MET A 97 -5.80 13.82 -8.85
CA MET A 97 -5.25 14.33 -7.60
C MET A 97 -4.68 13.16 -6.78
N ALA A 98 -3.42 13.27 -6.38
CA ALA A 98 -2.79 12.37 -5.42
C ALA A 98 -2.69 13.10 -4.06
N VAL A 99 -3.20 12.47 -3.01
CA VAL A 99 -3.09 12.97 -1.63
C VAL A 99 -2.29 11.96 -0.82
N ILE A 100 -1.19 12.39 -0.25
CA ILE A 100 -0.24 11.53 0.48
C ILE A 100 0.21 12.17 1.78
N GLY A 101 0.52 11.34 2.76
CA GLY A 101 1.19 11.77 3.98
C GLY A 101 2.71 11.79 3.80
N GLN A 102 3.38 12.80 4.34
CA GLN A 102 4.83 12.97 4.20
C GLN A 102 5.67 12.06 5.10
N LYS A 103 5.09 11.41 6.10
CA LYS A 103 5.82 10.43 6.91
C LYS A 103 6.04 9.16 6.12
N VAL A 104 7.17 9.11 5.41
CA VAL A 104 7.54 8.00 4.54
C VAL A 104 7.69 6.71 5.35
N GLY A 105 7.07 5.64 4.89
CA GLY A 105 7.21 4.28 5.40
C GLY A 105 7.72 3.31 4.33
N ALA A 106 8.00 2.07 4.74
CA ALA A 106 8.61 1.07 3.88
C ALA A 106 7.66 0.42 2.87
N PHE A 107 6.34 0.47 3.10
CA PHE A 107 5.35 -0.16 2.20
C PHE A 107 5.12 0.63 0.91
N GLY A 108 5.63 1.85 0.85
CA GLY A 108 5.78 2.59 -0.40
C GLY A 108 4.61 3.48 -0.79
N ALA A 109 3.66 3.75 0.09
CA ALA A 109 2.51 4.62 -0.21
C ALA A 109 2.94 6.02 -0.69
N TYR A 110 3.94 6.62 -0.04
CA TYR A 110 4.51 7.91 -0.47
C TYR A 110 5.11 7.84 -1.87
N ARG A 111 5.99 6.85 -2.10
CA ARG A 111 6.64 6.64 -3.40
C ARG A 111 5.61 6.42 -4.50
N ASP A 112 4.61 5.57 -4.26
CA ASP A 112 3.60 5.20 -5.26
C ASP A 112 2.69 6.41 -5.59
N GLY A 113 2.37 7.26 -4.60
CA GLY A 113 1.67 8.52 -4.81
C GLY A 113 2.48 9.53 -5.64
N MET A 114 3.77 9.66 -5.36
CA MET A 114 4.69 10.49 -6.16
C MET A 114 4.84 9.95 -7.58
N GLU A 115 4.92 8.62 -7.73
CA GLU A 115 5.06 7.98 -9.04
C GLU A 115 3.83 8.21 -9.91
N ILE A 116 2.61 7.96 -9.39
CA ILE A 116 1.40 8.15 -10.21
C ILE A 116 1.21 9.61 -10.59
N TYR A 117 1.49 10.57 -9.69
CA TYR A 117 1.48 11.98 -10.01
C TYR A 117 2.49 12.32 -11.12
N GLY A 118 3.72 11.80 -11.01
CA GLY A 118 4.78 12.02 -11.99
C GLY A 118 4.44 11.44 -13.37
N ARG A 119 3.78 10.27 -13.40
CA ARG A 119 3.42 9.55 -14.64
C ARG A 119 2.13 10.05 -15.29
N ALA A 120 1.27 10.76 -14.58
CA ALA A 120 0.00 11.29 -15.11
C ALA A 120 0.21 12.51 -16.05
N VAL A 121 1.18 12.43 -16.97
CA VAL A 121 1.58 13.56 -17.84
C VAL A 121 0.57 13.89 -18.92
N ALA A 122 -0.30 12.98 -19.29
CA ALA A 122 -1.40 13.21 -20.22
C ALA A 122 -2.61 13.88 -19.56
N SER A 123 -2.67 13.96 -18.22
CA SER A 123 -3.73 14.65 -17.51
C SER A 123 -3.64 16.15 -17.72
N LYS A 124 -4.78 16.78 -18.00
CA LYS A 124 -4.88 18.24 -18.17
C LYS A 124 -4.82 18.99 -16.85
N ASP A 125 -5.20 18.35 -15.76
CA ASP A 125 -5.07 18.87 -14.41
C ASP A 125 -4.59 17.75 -13.50
N ARG A 126 -3.36 17.86 -13.02
CA ARG A 126 -2.77 16.93 -12.04
C ARG A 126 -2.30 17.70 -10.83
N GLN A 127 -2.75 17.26 -9.67
CA GLN A 127 -2.46 17.89 -8.39
C GLN A 127 -1.82 16.89 -7.44
N LEU A 128 -0.84 17.35 -6.67
CA LEU A 128 -0.22 16.60 -5.58
C LEU A 128 -0.45 17.37 -4.28
N VAL A 129 -1.04 16.70 -3.31
CA VAL A 129 -1.24 17.22 -1.96
C VAL A 129 -0.43 16.37 -1.00
N GLU A 130 0.58 16.97 -0.40
CA GLU A 130 1.42 16.35 0.61
C GLU A 130 1.01 16.89 1.98
N LEU A 131 0.57 16.00 2.86
CA LEU A 131 0.16 16.36 4.21
C LEU A 131 1.35 16.18 5.16
N GLU A 132 1.89 17.31 5.61
CA GLU A 132 2.99 17.35 6.58
C GLU A 132 2.59 16.67 7.88
N ASP A 133 3.55 16.01 8.52
CA ASP A 133 3.40 15.33 9.81
C ASP A 133 2.39 14.17 9.86
N TRP A 134 1.87 13.72 8.73
CA TRP A 134 0.94 12.61 8.68
C TRP A 134 1.52 11.40 7.92
N SER A 135 1.16 10.20 8.38
CA SER A 135 1.52 8.94 7.73
C SER A 135 0.38 8.44 6.82
N HIS A 136 0.66 7.37 6.08
CA HIS A 136 -0.34 6.66 5.30
C HIS A 136 -1.51 6.15 6.16
N TYR A 137 -1.22 5.59 7.34
CA TYR A 137 -2.24 5.02 8.23
C TYR A 137 -3.00 6.09 9.03
N ASP A 138 -2.44 7.28 9.18
CA ASP A 138 -3.17 8.42 9.75
C ASP A 138 -4.33 8.87 8.86
N LEU A 139 -4.17 8.74 7.54
CA LEU A 139 -5.19 9.06 6.55
C LEU A 139 -6.36 8.06 6.49
N TYR A 140 -6.31 6.96 7.23
CA TYR A 140 -7.39 5.98 7.24
C TYR A 140 -8.58 6.43 8.09
N ASP A 141 -8.33 7.01 9.26
CA ASP A 141 -9.36 7.23 10.27
C ASP A 141 -9.13 8.43 11.19
N LYS A 142 -7.95 9.06 11.18
CA LYS A 142 -7.72 10.24 12.02
C LYS A 142 -8.43 11.45 11.43
N SER A 143 -9.29 12.08 12.23
CA SER A 143 -10.18 13.15 11.78
C SER A 143 -9.43 14.36 11.20
N GLU A 144 -8.28 14.73 11.76
CA GLU A 144 -7.52 15.89 11.33
C GLU A 144 -6.93 15.70 9.92
N PRO A 145 -6.07 14.69 9.64
CA PRO A 145 -5.51 14.53 8.29
C PRO A 145 -6.57 14.17 7.25
N VAL A 146 -7.61 13.42 7.63
CA VAL A 146 -8.75 13.16 6.74
C VAL A 146 -9.48 14.47 6.42
N GLY A 147 -9.70 15.35 7.40
CA GLY A 147 -10.29 16.68 7.18
C GLY A 147 -9.46 17.54 6.23
N LEU A 148 -8.12 17.55 6.41
CA LEU A 148 -7.20 18.28 5.52
C LEU A 148 -7.24 17.72 4.09
N ALA A 149 -7.24 16.40 3.94
CA ALA A 149 -7.38 15.74 2.64
C ALA A 149 -8.71 16.10 1.97
N MET A 150 -9.82 16.00 2.69
CA MET A 150 -11.16 16.29 2.17
C MET A 150 -11.34 17.76 1.77
N ALA A 151 -10.66 18.67 2.46
CA ALA A 151 -10.67 20.09 2.10
C ALA A 151 -10.07 20.36 0.69
N GLN A 152 -9.20 19.47 0.20
CA GLN A 152 -8.64 19.51 -1.16
C GLN A 152 -9.48 18.67 -2.14
N ILE A 153 -9.86 17.48 -1.73
CA ILE A 153 -10.54 16.50 -2.58
C ILE A 153 -11.93 16.99 -3.00
N VAL A 154 -12.71 17.56 -2.06
CA VAL A 154 -14.11 17.97 -2.35
C VAL A 154 -14.19 19.09 -3.39
N PRO A 155 -13.41 20.19 -3.31
CA PRO A 155 -13.38 21.19 -4.39
C PRO A 155 -12.96 20.61 -5.74
N PHE A 156 -11.91 19.79 -5.75
CA PHE A 156 -11.42 19.13 -6.97
C PHE A 156 -12.51 18.30 -7.66
N PHE A 157 -13.23 17.47 -6.90
CA PHE A 157 -14.33 16.70 -7.48
C PHE A 157 -15.50 17.58 -7.97
N LYS A 158 -15.84 18.65 -7.23
CA LYS A 158 -16.89 19.59 -7.66
C LYS A 158 -16.54 20.30 -8.97
N GLU A 159 -15.27 20.60 -9.17
CA GLU A 159 -14.80 21.25 -10.39
C GLU A 159 -14.87 20.32 -11.62
N HIS A 160 -14.55 19.03 -11.44
CA HIS A 160 -14.35 18.13 -12.57
C HIS A 160 -15.48 17.14 -12.80
N VAL A 161 -16.34 16.87 -11.81
CA VAL A 161 -17.44 15.91 -11.92
C VAL A 161 -18.80 16.58 -11.81
N GLY A 162 -18.85 17.84 -11.30
CA GLY A 162 -19.96 18.77 -11.34
C GLY A 162 -21.17 18.34 -10.58
#